data_648156dfbfe4572205f4667954d1e124
#
_entry.id   648156dfbfe4572205f4667954d1e124
#
_cell.length_a   1.000
_cell.length_b   1.000
_cell.length_c   1.000
_cell.angle_alpha   90.00
_cell.angle_beta   90.00
_cell.angle_gamma   90.00
#
_symmetry.space_group_name_H-M   'P 1'
#
loop_
_entity.id
_entity.type
_entity.pdbx_description
1 polymer ?
#
loop_
_entity_poly.entity_id
_entity_poly.type
_entity_poly.pdbx_seq_one_letter_code
_entity_poly.pdbx_strand_id
1 'polypeptide(L)'
;TLYNSNRYVLSSRPSEEFIGWNQFAEYEIKKLNKEQALALIDKLNYDEKVKRRFYRELKAHLYDTHESFASIPLLLTIMLMTYEAGASIPNNLTDFYNQAFYTLYQRHDASKSGYKRELKAKLTPEEFRNILAYIGLKTFFEGKVDFDRTTLDEIITKYCLKNNLELKTNDIVYDATHSACMMLQEGVS
;
A
#
# COMPACT_ATOMS: atom_id res chain seq x y z
N THR A 1 31.23 23.81 -0.11
CA THR A 1 30.19 23.01 0.58
C THR A 1 30.48 22.95 2.07
N LEU A 2 29.52 23.33 2.90
CA LEU A 2 29.66 23.50 4.37
C LEU A 2 29.89 22.20 5.15
N TYR A 3 29.79 21.01 4.53
CA TYR A 3 29.78 19.71 5.24
C TYR A 3 30.54 18.61 4.48
N ASN A 4 31.77 18.88 4.04
CA ASN A 4 32.58 17.97 3.25
C ASN A 4 33.00 16.67 3.98
N SER A 5 32.88 16.63 5.33
CA SER A 5 33.24 15.46 6.14
C SER A 5 32.07 14.51 6.43
N ASN A 6 30.84 14.89 6.03
CA ASN A 6 29.68 14.07 6.30
C ASN A 6 29.53 12.97 5.24
N ARG A 7 28.97 11.84 5.68
CA ARG A 7 28.51 10.77 4.79
C ARG A 7 27.01 10.92 4.60
N TYR A 8 26.56 10.82 3.37
CA TYR A 8 25.16 10.97 3.03
C TYR A 8 24.62 9.68 2.45
N VAL A 9 23.42 9.30 2.87
CA VAL A 9 22.65 8.21 2.30
C VAL A 9 21.30 8.80 1.90
N LEU A 10 20.93 8.62 0.65
CA LEU A 10 19.66 9.03 0.09
C LEU A 10 18.90 7.77 -0.35
N SER A 11 17.61 7.70 -0.05
CA SER A 11 16.72 6.69 -0.60
C SER A 11 15.59 7.36 -1.37
N SER A 12 15.33 6.89 -2.56
CA SER A 12 14.27 7.40 -3.44
C SER A 12 13.71 6.28 -4.30
N ARG A 13 12.56 6.50 -4.91
CA ARG A 13 12.14 5.75 -6.08
C ARG A 13 13.05 6.09 -7.27
N PRO A 14 13.15 5.24 -8.30
CA PRO A 14 13.80 5.63 -9.54
C PRO A 14 13.20 6.93 -10.07
N SER A 15 14.03 7.94 -10.30
CA SER A 15 13.60 9.24 -10.82
C SER A 15 14.68 9.82 -11.73
N GLU A 16 14.26 10.46 -12.80
CA GLU A 16 15.16 11.17 -13.72
C GLU A 16 15.86 12.37 -13.05
N GLU A 17 15.34 12.88 -11.94
CA GLU A 17 15.92 13.99 -11.18
C GLU A 17 17.32 13.68 -10.63
N PHE A 18 17.68 12.41 -10.48
CA PHE A 18 18.99 11.96 -9.99
C PHE A 18 20.00 11.67 -11.10
N ILE A 19 19.58 11.82 -12.36
CA ILE A 19 20.50 11.66 -13.51
C ILE A 19 21.60 12.71 -13.41
N GLY A 20 22.85 12.25 -13.36
CA GLY A 20 24.01 13.14 -13.26
C GLY A 20 24.52 13.42 -11.84
N TRP A 21 23.94 12.83 -10.82
CA TRP A 21 24.46 12.89 -9.45
C TRP A 21 25.67 11.96 -9.25
N ASN A 22 26.73 12.18 -10.03
CA ASN A 22 27.92 11.31 -10.11
C ASN A 22 28.71 11.18 -8.79
N GLN A 23 28.41 12.00 -7.79
CA GLN A 23 29.00 11.94 -6.45
C GLN A 23 28.37 10.87 -5.56
N PHE A 24 27.24 10.28 -5.96
CA PHE A 24 26.57 9.20 -5.26
C PHE A 24 26.77 7.87 -5.99
N ALA A 25 27.09 6.81 -5.23
CA ALA A 25 27.01 5.45 -5.73
C ALA A 25 25.55 4.99 -5.63
N GLU A 26 24.99 4.55 -6.73
CA GLU A 26 23.62 4.05 -6.80
C GLU A 26 23.57 2.56 -6.47
N TYR A 27 22.61 2.18 -5.66
CA TYR A 27 22.34 0.80 -5.29
C TYR A 27 20.84 0.51 -5.41
N GLU A 28 20.52 -0.62 -6.01
CA GLU A 28 19.16 -1.13 -6.06
C GLU A 28 18.85 -2.00 -4.85
N ILE A 29 17.71 -1.75 -4.20
CA ILE A 29 17.22 -2.60 -3.11
C ILE A 29 16.60 -3.85 -3.72
N LYS A 30 17.25 -5.00 -3.50
CA LYS A 30 16.76 -6.30 -3.97
C LYS A 30 15.55 -6.77 -3.18
N LYS A 31 14.76 -7.63 -3.82
CA LYS A 31 13.69 -8.36 -3.16
C LYS A 31 14.25 -9.24 -2.03
N LEU A 32 13.44 -9.48 -1.01
CA LEU A 32 13.79 -10.37 0.10
C LEU A 32 13.87 -11.82 -0.40
N ASN A 33 14.89 -12.53 0.03
CA ASN A 33 14.89 -13.99 -0.04
C ASN A 33 14.10 -14.57 1.15
N LYS A 34 13.92 -15.89 1.20
CA LYS A 34 13.11 -16.58 2.22
C LYS A 34 13.62 -16.32 3.63
N GLU A 35 14.92 -16.36 3.85
CA GLU A 35 15.56 -16.10 5.14
C GLU A 35 15.32 -14.66 5.60
N GLN A 36 15.46 -13.72 4.68
CA GLN A 36 15.22 -12.30 4.97
C GLN A 36 13.74 -12.01 5.24
N ALA A 37 12.82 -12.66 4.51
CA ALA A 37 11.38 -12.57 4.76
C ALA A 37 11.03 -13.09 6.15
N LEU A 38 11.56 -14.25 6.54
CA LEU A 38 11.37 -14.82 7.87
C LEU A 38 11.95 -13.91 8.97
N ALA A 39 13.14 -13.35 8.74
CA ALA A 39 13.78 -12.43 9.68
C ALA A 39 13.00 -11.11 9.82
N LEU A 40 12.35 -10.63 8.75
CA LEU A 40 11.47 -9.47 8.82
C LEU A 40 10.26 -9.76 9.71
N ILE A 41 9.57 -10.88 9.48
CA ILE A 41 8.41 -11.28 10.29
C ILE A 41 8.78 -11.39 11.78
N ASP A 42 9.93 -11.98 12.09
CA ASP A 42 10.38 -12.12 13.47
C ASP A 42 10.59 -10.77 14.17
N LYS A 43 11.07 -9.76 13.44
CA LYS A 43 11.33 -8.40 13.95
C LYS A 43 10.08 -7.52 14.09
N LEU A 44 8.97 -7.87 13.43
CA LEU A 44 7.76 -7.06 13.49
C LEU A 44 7.17 -7.07 14.92
N ASN A 45 6.79 -5.88 15.39
CA ASN A 45 6.00 -5.75 16.61
C ASN A 45 4.54 -6.09 16.29
N TYR A 46 4.14 -7.34 16.55
CA TYR A 46 2.85 -7.89 16.18
C TYR A 46 2.42 -8.95 17.21
N ASP A 47 1.14 -9.37 17.21
CA ASP A 47 0.67 -10.44 18.10
C ASP A 47 1.53 -11.71 17.93
N GLU A 48 2.11 -12.17 19.03
CA GLU A 48 3.08 -13.26 19.02
C GLU A 48 2.47 -14.60 18.58
N LYS A 49 1.19 -14.85 18.86
CA LYS A 49 0.53 -16.12 18.47
C LYS A 49 0.29 -16.14 16.97
N VAL A 50 -0.20 -15.02 16.42
CA VAL A 50 -0.43 -14.86 14.97
C VAL A 50 0.91 -14.93 14.25
N LYS A 51 1.90 -14.17 14.70
CA LYS A 51 3.25 -14.11 14.13
C LYS A 51 3.90 -15.50 14.06
N ARG A 52 3.86 -16.28 15.14
CA ARG A 52 4.43 -17.64 15.17
C ARG A 52 3.71 -18.62 14.25
N ARG A 53 2.38 -18.51 14.11
CA ARG A 53 1.62 -19.33 13.17
C ARG A 53 1.98 -18.97 11.74
N PHE A 54 1.93 -17.69 11.39
CA PHE A 54 2.29 -17.20 10.07
C PHE A 54 3.75 -17.54 9.70
N TYR A 55 4.70 -17.37 10.63
CA TYR A 55 6.10 -17.71 10.43
C TYR A 55 6.29 -19.19 10.03
N ARG A 56 5.57 -20.11 10.71
CA ARG A 56 5.63 -21.54 10.38
C ARG A 56 5.11 -21.83 8.97
N GLU A 57 3.96 -21.25 8.61
CA GLU A 57 3.37 -21.37 7.28
C GLU A 57 4.26 -20.76 6.22
N LEU A 58 4.82 -19.55 6.48
CA LEU A 58 5.74 -18.88 5.57
C LEU A 58 6.99 -19.74 5.30
N LYS A 59 7.55 -20.34 6.36
CA LYS A 59 8.71 -21.22 6.25
C LYS A 59 8.39 -22.53 5.52
N ALA A 60 7.20 -23.11 5.77
CA ALA A 60 6.81 -24.40 5.23
C ALA A 60 6.50 -24.35 3.73
N HIS A 61 5.69 -23.38 3.28
CA HIS A 61 5.22 -23.35 1.90
C HIS A 61 4.79 -21.98 1.38
N LEU A 62 4.29 -21.03 2.24
CA LEU A 62 3.73 -19.79 1.77
C LEU A 62 4.75 -18.92 1.01
N TYR A 63 6.03 -18.91 1.42
CA TYR A 63 7.04 -18.15 0.68
C TYR A 63 7.15 -18.67 -0.75
N ASP A 64 7.26 -19.98 -0.93
CA ASP A 64 7.51 -20.58 -2.23
C ASP A 64 6.29 -20.49 -3.16
N THR A 65 5.07 -20.56 -2.59
CA THR A 65 3.82 -20.42 -3.36
C THR A 65 3.44 -18.97 -3.67
N HIS A 66 3.92 -18.02 -2.86
CA HIS A 66 3.58 -16.59 -2.97
C HIS A 66 4.83 -15.70 -2.99
N GLU A 67 5.91 -16.16 -3.63
CA GLU A 67 7.19 -15.43 -3.67
C GLU A 67 7.04 -13.98 -4.16
N SER A 68 6.19 -13.75 -5.16
CA SER A 68 5.91 -12.41 -5.69
C SER A 68 5.42 -11.41 -4.65
N PHE A 69 4.76 -11.87 -3.59
CA PHE A 69 4.32 -11.06 -2.44
C PHE A 69 5.32 -11.11 -1.29
N ALA A 70 5.73 -12.34 -0.93
CA ALA A 70 6.57 -12.59 0.24
C ALA A 70 7.97 -11.97 0.11
N SER A 71 8.43 -11.75 -1.11
CA SER A 71 9.72 -11.09 -1.39
C SER A 71 9.69 -9.57 -1.28
N ILE A 72 8.50 -8.96 -1.14
CA ILE A 72 8.34 -7.50 -1.02
C ILE A 72 7.93 -7.17 0.41
N PRO A 73 8.72 -6.38 1.18
CA PRO A 73 8.47 -6.12 2.61
C PRO A 73 7.06 -5.66 2.94
N LEU A 74 6.52 -4.71 2.15
CA LEU A 74 5.16 -4.20 2.34
C LEU A 74 4.12 -5.29 2.14
N LEU A 75 4.20 -6.04 1.03
CA LEU A 75 3.24 -7.09 0.72
C LEU A 75 3.32 -8.25 1.71
N LEU A 76 4.51 -8.59 2.18
CA LEU A 76 4.70 -9.59 3.24
C LEU A 76 4.04 -9.15 4.56
N THR A 77 4.15 -7.87 4.92
CA THR A 77 3.46 -7.34 6.10
C THR A 77 1.94 -7.40 5.94
N ILE A 78 1.43 -7.05 4.76
CA ILE A 78 0.01 -7.17 4.44
C ILE A 78 -0.44 -8.63 4.49
N MET A 79 0.38 -9.59 4.01
CA MET A 79 0.10 -11.03 4.15
C MET A 79 -0.07 -11.44 5.62
N LEU A 80 0.80 -10.99 6.52
CA LEU A 80 0.65 -11.26 7.96
C LEU A 80 -0.66 -10.71 8.50
N MET A 81 -1.03 -9.49 8.14
CA MET A 81 -2.28 -8.84 8.57
C MET A 81 -3.52 -9.59 8.04
N THR A 82 -3.48 -9.99 6.78
CA THR A 82 -4.57 -10.76 6.13
C THR A 82 -4.71 -12.15 6.73
N TYR A 83 -3.59 -12.79 7.03
CA TYR A 83 -3.55 -14.10 7.68
C TYR A 83 -4.20 -14.07 9.06
N GLU A 84 -4.01 -13.01 9.84
CA GLU A 84 -4.71 -12.87 11.12
C GLU A 84 -6.22 -12.78 10.94
N ALA A 85 -6.69 -12.06 9.92
CA ALA A 85 -8.13 -11.88 9.67
C ALA A 85 -8.82 -13.17 9.21
N GLY A 86 -8.15 -14.00 8.39
CA GLY A 86 -8.74 -15.18 7.75
C GLY A 86 -8.08 -16.52 8.07
N ALA A 87 -7.00 -16.55 8.83
CA ALA A 87 -6.17 -17.73 9.13
C ALA A 87 -5.61 -18.47 7.88
N SER A 88 -5.72 -17.86 6.71
CA SER A 88 -5.19 -18.38 5.44
C SER A 88 -4.91 -17.26 4.46
N ILE A 89 -4.02 -17.49 3.51
CA ILE A 89 -3.74 -16.59 2.39
C ILE A 89 -4.41 -17.18 1.14
N PRO A 90 -5.19 -16.39 0.39
CA PRO A 90 -5.78 -16.83 -0.87
C PRO A 90 -4.72 -17.24 -1.89
N ASN A 91 -5.01 -18.30 -2.65
CA ASN A 91 -4.09 -18.79 -3.68
C ASN A 91 -4.04 -17.91 -4.92
N ASN A 92 -5.06 -17.06 -5.15
CA ASN A 92 -5.07 -16.17 -6.30
C ASN A 92 -4.88 -14.70 -5.88
N LEU A 93 -4.32 -13.94 -6.80
CA LEU A 93 -3.95 -12.53 -6.64
C LEU A 93 -5.15 -11.65 -6.32
N THR A 94 -6.24 -11.87 -7.01
CA THR A 94 -7.46 -11.05 -6.90
C THR A 94 -8.06 -11.14 -5.50
N ASP A 95 -8.19 -12.35 -4.99
CA ASP A 95 -8.74 -12.56 -3.64
C ASP A 95 -7.80 -12.05 -2.57
N PHE A 96 -6.47 -12.21 -2.78
CA PHE A 96 -5.48 -11.61 -1.88
C PHE A 96 -5.62 -10.09 -1.82
N TYR A 97 -5.66 -9.40 -2.98
CA TYR A 97 -5.81 -7.94 -2.98
C TYR A 97 -7.16 -7.47 -2.41
N ASN A 98 -8.23 -8.23 -2.65
CA ASN A 98 -9.52 -7.93 -2.03
C ASN A 98 -9.43 -8.05 -0.50
N GLN A 99 -8.88 -9.13 0.04
CA GLN A 99 -8.70 -9.29 1.48
C GLN A 99 -7.74 -8.23 2.06
N ALA A 100 -6.66 -7.93 1.35
CA ALA A 100 -5.71 -6.89 1.72
C ALA A 100 -6.39 -5.51 1.82
N PHE A 101 -7.23 -5.18 0.83
CA PHE A 101 -8.02 -3.95 0.84
C PHE A 101 -8.88 -3.85 2.11
N TYR A 102 -9.70 -4.85 2.38
CA TYR A 102 -10.57 -4.84 3.56
C TYR A 102 -9.77 -4.81 4.87
N THR A 103 -8.66 -5.55 4.93
CA THR A 103 -7.79 -5.57 6.10
C THR A 103 -7.18 -4.19 6.35
N LEU A 104 -6.66 -3.53 5.33
CA LEU A 104 -6.09 -2.18 5.44
C LEU A 104 -7.16 -1.15 5.79
N TYR A 105 -8.32 -1.22 5.13
CA TYR A 105 -9.42 -0.30 5.38
C TYR A 105 -9.94 -0.39 6.82
N GLN A 106 -10.13 -1.61 7.35
CA GLN A 106 -10.62 -1.82 8.70
C GLN A 106 -9.57 -1.57 9.79
N ARG A 107 -8.29 -1.94 9.53
CA ARG A 107 -7.23 -1.86 10.54
C ARG A 107 -6.57 -0.51 10.68
N HIS A 108 -6.68 0.34 9.71
CA HIS A 108 -6.22 1.72 9.89
C HIS A 108 -6.94 2.39 11.08
N ASP A 109 -8.14 1.90 11.42
CA ASP A 109 -8.91 2.34 12.58
C ASP A 109 -8.49 1.65 13.90
N ALA A 110 -7.96 0.42 13.86
CA ALA A 110 -7.72 -0.38 15.05
C ALA A 110 -6.29 -0.24 15.62
N SER A 111 -5.30 0.14 14.80
CA SER A 111 -3.88 0.10 15.19
C SER A 111 -3.38 1.32 15.97
N LYS A 112 -4.19 2.37 16.12
CA LYS A 112 -3.84 3.59 16.86
C LYS A 112 -4.79 3.79 18.04
N SER A 113 -4.54 3.10 19.16
CA SER A 113 -5.01 3.42 20.51
C SER A 113 -6.29 4.29 20.59
N GLY A 114 -7.44 3.77 20.11
CA GLY A 114 -8.74 4.40 20.35
C GLY A 114 -9.10 5.60 19.48
N TYR A 115 -8.28 6.02 18.53
CA TYR A 115 -8.62 7.09 17.60
C TYR A 115 -9.20 6.51 16.31
N LYS A 116 -10.54 6.50 16.19
CA LYS A 116 -11.24 6.27 14.92
C LYS A 116 -11.09 7.52 14.07
N ARG A 117 -10.40 7.41 12.94
CA ARG A 117 -10.47 8.46 11.91
C ARG A 117 -11.83 8.33 11.22
N GLU A 118 -12.69 9.29 11.44
CA GLU A 118 -13.94 9.36 10.66
C GLU A 118 -13.59 9.57 9.19
N LEU A 119 -14.10 8.69 8.35
CA LEU A 119 -14.04 8.85 6.91
C LEU A 119 -14.90 10.06 6.53
N LYS A 120 -14.31 11.02 5.84
CA LYS A 120 -15.02 12.25 5.44
C LYS A 120 -16.12 11.98 4.43
N ALA A 121 -15.87 11.07 3.49
CA ALA A 121 -16.83 10.69 2.48
C ALA A 121 -17.95 9.78 3.02
N LYS A 122 -17.81 9.23 4.23
CA LYS A 122 -18.79 8.33 4.89
C LYS A 122 -19.25 7.16 4.01
N LEU A 123 -18.37 6.68 3.15
CA LEU A 123 -18.61 5.56 2.26
C LEU A 123 -18.51 4.23 3.01
N THR A 124 -19.26 3.24 2.56
CA THR A 124 -19.03 1.86 2.94
C THR A 124 -17.71 1.37 2.35
N PRO A 125 -17.07 0.32 2.92
CA PRO A 125 -15.87 -0.26 2.35
C PRO A 125 -16.02 -0.66 0.88
N GLU A 126 -17.20 -1.17 0.52
CA GLU A 126 -17.49 -1.61 -0.85
C GLU A 126 -17.61 -0.42 -1.82
N GLU A 127 -18.31 0.63 -1.45
CA GLU A 127 -18.42 1.85 -2.26
C GLU A 127 -17.05 2.49 -2.47
N PHE A 128 -16.25 2.58 -1.42
CA PHE A 128 -14.90 3.11 -1.51
C PHE A 128 -14.00 2.26 -2.41
N ARG A 129 -14.06 0.92 -2.26
CA ARG A 129 -13.37 -0.03 -3.14
C ARG A 129 -13.75 0.16 -4.60
N ASN A 130 -15.04 0.32 -4.89
CA ASN A 130 -15.55 0.47 -6.25
C ASN A 130 -15.06 1.77 -6.90
N ILE A 131 -14.96 2.86 -6.12
CA ILE A 131 -14.38 4.12 -6.61
C ILE A 131 -12.89 3.93 -6.93
N LEU A 132 -12.12 3.33 -6.02
CA LEU A 132 -10.69 3.08 -6.25
C LEU A 132 -10.46 2.14 -7.45
N ALA A 133 -11.29 1.10 -7.59
CA ALA A 133 -11.24 0.19 -8.74
C ALA A 133 -11.54 0.92 -10.06
N TYR A 134 -12.49 1.85 -10.06
CA TYR A 134 -12.78 2.65 -11.24
C TYR A 134 -11.64 3.60 -11.59
N ILE A 135 -11.03 4.26 -10.59
CA ILE A 135 -9.83 5.08 -10.79
C ILE A 135 -8.71 4.24 -11.38
N GLY A 136 -8.39 3.10 -10.75
CA GLY A 136 -7.35 2.19 -11.21
C GLY A 136 -7.60 1.67 -12.63
N LEU A 137 -8.84 1.32 -12.97
CA LEU A 137 -9.20 0.89 -14.32
C LEU A 137 -8.94 1.99 -15.37
N LYS A 138 -9.36 3.22 -15.07
CA LYS A 138 -9.17 4.36 -15.99
C LYS A 138 -7.70 4.68 -16.20
N THR A 139 -6.95 4.82 -15.14
CA THR A 139 -5.51 5.14 -15.20
C THR A 139 -4.70 4.01 -15.83
N PHE A 140 -5.06 2.74 -15.58
CA PHE A 140 -4.42 1.57 -16.20
C PHE A 140 -4.54 1.58 -17.72
N PHE A 141 -5.74 1.80 -18.27
CA PHE A 141 -5.94 1.85 -19.72
C PHE A 141 -5.27 3.06 -20.37
N GLU A 142 -5.03 4.12 -19.63
CA GLU A 142 -4.27 5.29 -20.09
C GLU A 142 -2.75 5.13 -19.92
N GLY A 143 -2.29 4.03 -19.30
CA GLY A 143 -0.88 3.78 -19.00
C GLY A 143 -0.31 4.76 -17.96
N LYS A 144 -1.18 5.40 -17.16
CA LYS A 144 -0.79 6.40 -16.16
C LYS A 144 -0.70 5.76 -14.78
N VAL A 145 0.47 5.89 -14.13
CA VAL A 145 0.69 5.54 -12.72
C VAL A 145 0.69 6.77 -11.82
N ASP A 146 1.01 7.93 -12.39
CA ASP A 146 0.97 9.24 -11.76
C ASP A 146 -0.06 10.12 -12.49
N PHE A 147 -0.85 10.85 -11.72
CA PHE A 147 -1.87 11.74 -12.26
C PHE A 147 -2.07 12.93 -11.34
N ASP A 148 -2.32 14.08 -11.94
CA ASP A 148 -2.60 15.31 -11.21
C ASP A 148 -3.96 15.30 -10.54
N ARG A 149 -4.16 16.25 -9.67
CA ARG A 149 -5.41 16.42 -8.92
C ARG A 149 -6.62 16.61 -9.83
N THR A 150 -6.47 17.37 -10.91
CA THR A 150 -7.56 17.68 -11.84
C THR A 150 -8.05 16.41 -12.53
N THR A 151 -7.14 15.58 -13.03
CA THR A 151 -7.44 14.28 -13.62
C THR A 151 -8.20 13.38 -12.63
N LEU A 152 -7.74 13.33 -11.37
CA LEU A 152 -8.39 12.53 -10.34
C LEU A 152 -9.81 13.01 -10.04
N ASP A 153 -10.00 14.33 -9.89
CA ASP A 153 -11.30 14.95 -9.65
C ASP A 153 -12.28 14.69 -10.81
N GLU A 154 -11.82 14.75 -12.06
CA GLU A 154 -12.64 14.39 -13.22
C GLU A 154 -13.08 12.93 -13.23
N ILE A 155 -12.16 12.00 -12.92
CA ILE A 155 -12.48 10.56 -12.88
C ILE A 155 -13.52 10.29 -11.80
N ILE A 156 -13.32 10.84 -10.59
CA ILE A 156 -14.25 10.66 -9.47
C ILE A 156 -15.61 11.29 -9.79
N THR A 157 -15.64 12.51 -10.34
CA THR A 157 -16.88 13.19 -10.72
C THR A 157 -17.66 12.37 -11.75
N LYS A 158 -17.01 11.84 -12.78
CA LYS A 158 -17.64 10.97 -13.79
C LYS A 158 -18.22 9.69 -13.14
N TYR A 159 -17.50 9.12 -12.19
CA TYR A 159 -18.00 7.95 -11.44
C TYR A 159 -19.25 8.30 -10.63
N CYS A 160 -19.21 9.39 -9.87
CA CYS A 160 -20.33 9.84 -9.04
C CYS A 160 -21.58 10.13 -9.87
N LEU A 161 -21.44 10.85 -10.99
CA LEU A 161 -22.54 11.15 -11.91
C LEU A 161 -23.16 9.88 -12.47
N LYS A 162 -22.32 8.91 -12.91
CA LYS A 162 -22.80 7.64 -13.49
C LYS A 162 -23.57 6.78 -12.47
N ASN A 163 -23.25 6.89 -11.19
CA ASN A 163 -23.84 6.07 -10.13
C ASN A 163 -24.83 6.85 -9.27
N ASN A 164 -25.20 8.07 -9.66
CA ASN A 164 -26.10 8.97 -8.91
C ASN A 164 -25.67 9.17 -7.45
N LEU A 165 -24.38 9.38 -7.23
CA LEU A 165 -23.80 9.60 -5.91
C LEU A 165 -23.55 11.10 -5.70
N GLU A 166 -24.06 11.65 -4.60
CA GLU A 166 -23.83 13.03 -4.17
C GLU A 166 -22.62 13.07 -3.22
N LEU A 167 -21.41 12.97 -3.75
CA LEU A 167 -20.18 12.93 -2.96
C LEU A 167 -19.25 14.09 -3.35
N LYS A 168 -18.51 14.58 -2.35
CA LYS A 168 -17.47 15.58 -2.59
C LYS A 168 -16.16 14.86 -2.96
N THR A 169 -15.62 15.16 -4.12
CA THR A 169 -14.35 14.57 -4.59
C THR A 169 -13.22 14.78 -3.59
N ASN A 170 -13.16 15.96 -2.94
CA ASN A 170 -12.19 16.28 -1.90
C ASN A 170 -12.23 15.31 -0.71
N ASP A 171 -13.41 14.89 -0.29
CA ASP A 171 -13.56 13.98 0.85
C ASP A 171 -13.08 12.57 0.48
N ILE A 172 -13.38 12.11 -0.74
CA ILE A 172 -12.93 10.82 -1.28
C ILE A 172 -11.41 10.78 -1.39
N VAL A 173 -10.82 11.84 -1.96
CA VAL A 173 -9.36 11.93 -2.12
C VAL A 173 -8.66 12.03 -0.76
N TYR A 174 -9.22 12.80 0.17
CA TYR A 174 -8.70 12.86 1.53
C TYR A 174 -8.70 11.48 2.18
N ASP A 175 -9.78 10.72 2.05
CA ASP A 175 -9.88 9.39 2.62
C ASP A 175 -8.89 8.42 1.94
N ALA A 176 -8.71 8.51 0.63
CA ALA A 176 -7.77 7.68 -0.10
C ALA A 176 -6.31 7.95 0.28
N THR A 177 -5.94 9.20 0.54
CA THR A 177 -4.55 9.61 0.81
C THR A 177 -4.20 9.62 2.30
N HIS A 178 -5.13 10.03 3.17
CA HIS A 178 -4.86 10.26 4.59
C HIS A 178 -5.54 9.26 5.51
N SER A 179 -6.76 8.83 5.20
CA SER A 179 -7.50 7.93 6.07
C SER A 179 -7.14 6.47 5.79
N ALA A 180 -7.28 6.01 4.56
CA ALA A 180 -6.95 4.65 4.15
C ALA A 180 -5.49 4.48 3.69
N CYS A 181 -4.80 5.58 3.35
CA CYS A 181 -3.42 5.60 2.87
C CYS A 181 -3.17 4.64 1.68
N MET A 182 -4.15 4.51 0.78
CA MET A 182 -4.08 3.67 -0.41
C MET A 182 -3.57 4.42 -1.63
N MET A 183 -3.50 5.73 -1.55
CA MET A 183 -2.89 6.62 -2.52
C MET A 183 -1.80 7.45 -1.85
N LEU A 184 -0.72 7.74 -2.58
CA LEU A 184 0.31 8.67 -2.14
C LEU A 184 0.12 10.00 -2.86
N GLN A 185 0.20 11.09 -2.11
CA GLN A 185 0.33 12.42 -2.69
C GLN A 185 1.81 12.75 -2.75
N GLU A 186 2.36 12.87 -3.96
CA GLU A 186 3.73 13.30 -4.19
C GLU A 186 3.74 14.80 -4.53
N GLY A 187 4.67 15.53 -3.94
CA GLY A 187 4.83 16.95 -4.16
C GLY A 187 3.88 17.80 -3.31
N VAL A 188 4.45 18.56 -2.39
CA VAL A 188 3.83 19.78 -1.87
C VAL A 188 4.39 20.89 -2.72
N SER A 189 3.61 21.36 -3.67
CA SER A 189 3.87 22.65 -4.30
C SER A 189 3.41 23.77 -3.38
#